data_0ded2d0e55ed4f4a9e03f5ee590665ce
#
_entry.id   0ded2d0e55ed4f4a9e03f5ee590665ce
#
_cell.length_a   1.000
_cell.length_b   1.000
_cell.length_c   1.000
_cell.angle_alpha   90.00
_cell.angle_beta   90.00
_cell.angle_gamma   90.00
#
_symmetry.space_group_name_H-M   'P 1'
#
loop_
_entity.id
_entity.type
_entity.pdbx_description
1 polymer ?
#
loop_
_entity_poly.entity_id
_entity_poly.type
_entity_poly.pdbx_seq_one_letter_code
_entity_poly.pdbx_strand_id
1 'polypeptide(L)'
;MDTLPVITTDAVLSPLRPRPQPGDPKILFAGNSLSPDALMHLLEELGDLDFDLNVVSKSGTTLEPALAFRMFRGLLEAKYGPEKAKKHIFATTDAHRGVLKHMADEEGWETFVIPPDVGGRFSVLTPVGLLPLAVAGIDIMELMNGAADAKESYDLRSFENP
;
A
#
# COMPACT_ATOMS: atom_id res chain seq x y z
N MET A 1 -10.28 9.20 -1.35
CA MET A 1 -9.35 9.91 -0.42
C MET A 1 -8.33 8.91 0.16
N ASP A 2 -7.83 8.04 -0.72
CA ASP A 2 -6.94 6.92 -0.37
C ASP A 2 -5.43 7.28 -0.51
N THR A 3 -5.15 8.56 -0.83
CA THR A 3 -3.77 9.05 -1.03
C THR A 3 -3.00 9.37 0.26
N LEU A 4 -3.69 9.66 1.37
CA LEU A 4 -3.05 9.99 2.65
C LEU A 4 -2.19 8.86 3.24
N PRO A 5 -2.62 7.57 3.21
CA PRO A 5 -1.79 6.47 3.69
C PRO A 5 -0.50 6.30 2.88
N VAL A 6 -0.57 6.54 1.58
CA VAL A 6 0.62 6.50 0.68
C VAL A 6 1.63 7.56 1.10
N ILE A 7 1.19 8.82 1.29
CA ILE A 7 2.05 9.92 1.73
C ILE A 7 2.64 9.63 3.11
N THR A 8 1.85 9.10 4.05
CA THR A 8 2.33 8.77 5.41
C THR A 8 3.35 7.63 5.37
N THR A 9 3.12 6.62 4.53
CA THR A 9 4.05 5.50 4.38
C THR A 9 5.39 5.97 3.79
N ASP A 10 5.36 6.82 2.77
CA ASP A 10 6.55 7.41 2.19
C ASP A 10 7.30 8.30 3.20
N ALA A 11 6.58 9.09 4.00
CA ALA A 11 7.17 9.89 5.06
C ALA A 11 7.85 9.06 6.17
N VAL A 12 7.40 7.82 6.42
CA VAL A 12 8.05 6.88 7.35
C VAL A 12 9.23 6.20 6.68
N LEU A 13 9.10 5.77 5.42
CA LEU A 13 10.17 5.10 4.68
C LEU A 13 11.39 6.00 4.49
N SER A 14 11.16 7.26 4.12
CA SER A 14 12.22 8.22 3.79
C SER A 14 13.26 8.42 4.91
N PRO A 15 12.89 8.66 6.18
CA PRO A 15 13.87 8.80 7.27
C PRO A 15 14.42 7.48 7.78
N LEU A 16 13.64 6.39 7.80
CA LEU A 16 14.06 5.11 8.35
C LEU A 16 14.93 4.31 7.38
N ARG A 17 14.84 4.62 6.09
CA ARG A 17 15.61 3.95 5.05
C ARG A 17 16.30 4.95 4.12
N PRO A 18 17.26 5.73 4.62
CA PRO A 18 17.86 6.82 3.86
C PRO A 18 18.71 6.35 2.67
N ARG A 19 19.15 5.09 2.63
CA ARG A 19 19.97 4.52 1.55
C ARG A 19 19.55 3.08 1.26
N PRO A 20 18.82 2.82 0.14
CA PRO A 20 18.58 1.46 -0.33
C PRO A 20 19.90 0.71 -0.52
N GLN A 21 19.95 -0.53 -0.09
CA GLN A 21 21.09 -1.42 -0.34
C GLN A 21 20.89 -2.17 -1.66
N PRO A 22 21.95 -2.59 -2.33
CA PRO A 22 21.83 -3.46 -3.50
C PRO A 22 21.03 -4.73 -3.15
N GLY A 23 19.96 -5.00 -3.90
CA GLY A 23 19.07 -6.14 -3.67
C GLY A 23 17.83 -5.84 -2.82
N ASP A 24 17.72 -4.65 -2.25
CA ASP A 24 16.51 -4.23 -1.57
C ASP A 24 15.35 -4.00 -2.56
N PRO A 25 14.12 -4.40 -2.21
CA PRO A 25 12.96 -4.09 -3.03
C PRO A 25 12.73 -2.58 -3.08
N LYS A 26 12.43 -2.07 -4.26
CA LYS A 26 12.04 -0.69 -4.47
C LYS A 26 10.54 -0.55 -4.31
N ILE A 27 10.09 0.38 -3.49
CA ILE A 27 8.68 0.69 -3.33
C ILE A 27 8.34 1.89 -4.20
N LEU A 28 7.38 1.69 -5.09
CA LEU A 28 6.84 2.73 -5.96
C LEU A 28 5.35 2.93 -5.64
N PHE A 29 4.90 4.18 -5.67
CA PHE A 29 3.51 4.54 -5.37
C PHE A 29 2.82 5.09 -6.61
N ALA A 30 1.67 4.52 -6.94
CA ALA A 30 0.83 4.93 -8.05
C ALA A 30 -0.61 5.24 -7.61
N GLY A 31 -1.35 6.01 -8.41
CA GLY A 31 -2.77 6.28 -8.14
C GLY A 31 -3.01 7.38 -7.09
N ASN A 32 -2.03 8.21 -6.83
CA ASN A 32 -2.16 9.41 -5.99
C ASN A 32 -2.56 10.67 -6.80
N SER A 33 -2.49 10.58 -8.12
CA SER A 33 -2.93 11.63 -9.04
C SER A 33 -3.39 11.05 -10.37
N LEU A 34 -4.08 11.86 -11.17
CA LEU A 34 -4.45 11.55 -12.56
C LEU A 34 -3.48 12.16 -13.59
N SER A 35 -2.30 12.61 -13.14
CA SER A 35 -1.28 13.19 -14.03
C SER A 35 -0.71 12.12 -14.96
N PRO A 36 -0.85 12.26 -16.28
CA PRO A 36 -0.23 11.35 -17.24
C PRO A 36 1.30 11.36 -17.13
N ASP A 37 1.89 12.54 -16.90
CA ASP A 37 3.34 12.69 -16.80
C ASP A 37 3.91 11.93 -15.58
N ALA A 38 3.24 12.04 -14.41
CA ALA A 38 3.64 11.31 -13.23
C ALA A 38 3.58 9.79 -13.45
N LEU A 39 2.55 9.32 -14.16
CA LEU A 39 2.41 7.91 -14.50
C LEU A 39 3.46 7.46 -15.52
N MET A 40 3.76 8.27 -16.53
CA MET A 40 4.81 7.98 -17.51
C MET A 40 6.19 7.88 -16.85
N HIS A 41 6.54 8.82 -15.97
CA HIS A 41 7.78 8.74 -15.19
C HIS A 41 7.87 7.45 -14.36
N LEU A 42 6.77 7.04 -13.73
CA LEU A 42 6.72 5.80 -12.96
C LEU A 42 6.92 4.57 -13.86
N LEU A 43 6.35 4.56 -15.06
CA LEU A 43 6.53 3.49 -16.03
C LEU A 43 7.97 3.44 -16.57
N GLU A 44 8.58 4.59 -16.82
CA GLU A 44 10.00 4.68 -17.20
C GLU A 44 10.92 4.16 -16.09
N GLU A 45 10.60 4.52 -14.83
CA GLU A 45 11.34 4.06 -13.66
C GLU A 45 11.20 2.55 -13.42
N LEU A 46 10.02 1.99 -13.69
CA LEU A 46 9.76 0.56 -13.61
C LEU A 46 10.50 -0.20 -14.73
N GLY A 47 10.49 0.33 -15.96
CA GLY A 47 11.16 -0.30 -17.11
C GLY A 47 10.80 -1.77 -17.27
N ASP A 48 11.84 -2.60 -17.43
CA ASP A 48 11.70 -4.06 -17.57
C ASP A 48 11.82 -4.83 -16.25
N LEU A 49 11.82 -4.13 -15.10
CA LEU A 49 11.94 -4.78 -13.80
C LEU A 49 10.76 -5.73 -13.54
N ASP A 50 11.03 -6.79 -12.77
CA ASP A 50 9.97 -7.59 -12.18
C ASP A 50 9.34 -6.83 -11.02
N PHE A 51 8.02 -6.92 -10.91
CA PHE A 51 7.31 -6.21 -9.85
C PHE A 51 6.08 -6.97 -9.38
N ASP A 52 5.72 -6.73 -8.14
CA ASP A 52 4.46 -7.11 -7.53
C ASP A 52 3.58 -5.87 -7.34
N LEU A 53 2.28 -6.04 -7.39
CA LEU A 53 1.29 -4.98 -7.30
C LEU A 53 0.40 -5.16 -6.07
N ASN A 54 0.48 -4.24 -5.11
CA ASN A 54 -0.47 -4.18 -4.01
C ASN A 54 -1.51 -3.08 -4.27
N VAL A 55 -2.74 -3.49 -4.49
CA VAL A 55 -3.86 -2.56 -4.71
C VAL A 55 -4.51 -2.23 -3.38
N VAL A 56 -4.48 -0.96 -3.00
CA VAL A 56 -5.02 -0.48 -1.73
C VAL A 56 -6.28 0.32 -1.96
N SER A 57 -7.43 -0.24 -1.68
CA SER A 57 -8.70 0.48 -1.72
C SER A 57 -9.77 -0.25 -0.91
N LYS A 58 -10.42 0.44 0.03
CA LYS A 58 -11.48 -0.15 0.85
C LYS A 58 -12.74 -0.47 0.04
N SER A 59 -13.16 0.43 -0.85
CA SER A 59 -14.33 0.24 -1.70
C SER A 59 -14.01 -0.36 -3.08
N GLY A 60 -12.82 -0.11 -3.60
CA GLY A 60 -12.43 -0.41 -4.97
C GLY A 60 -13.03 0.53 -6.02
N THR A 61 -13.68 1.64 -5.60
CA THR A 61 -14.38 2.56 -6.52
C THR A 61 -13.70 3.91 -6.67
N THR A 62 -12.59 4.17 -5.97
CA THR A 62 -11.82 5.39 -6.11
C THR A 62 -11.13 5.40 -7.47
N LEU A 63 -11.31 6.48 -8.23
CA LEU A 63 -10.96 6.55 -9.64
C LEU A 63 -9.45 6.44 -9.88
N GLU A 64 -8.65 7.20 -9.13
CA GLU A 64 -7.20 7.30 -9.33
C GLU A 64 -6.51 5.94 -9.14
N PRO A 65 -6.68 5.22 -8.01
CA PRO A 65 -6.09 3.90 -7.86
C PRO A 65 -6.70 2.87 -8.81
N ALA A 66 -7.98 3.00 -9.21
CA ALA A 66 -8.60 2.07 -10.16
C ALA A 66 -7.99 2.19 -11.57
N LEU A 67 -7.70 3.41 -12.03
CA LEU A 67 -7.03 3.64 -13.31
C LEU A 67 -5.58 3.14 -13.28
N ALA A 68 -4.83 3.49 -12.23
CA ALA A 68 -3.46 3.00 -12.05
C ALA A 68 -3.44 1.47 -12.02
N PHE A 69 -4.31 0.85 -11.22
CA PHE A 69 -4.43 -0.60 -11.15
C PHE A 69 -4.66 -1.25 -12.51
N ARG A 70 -5.61 -0.73 -13.28
CA ARG A 70 -5.91 -1.26 -14.63
C ARG A 70 -4.68 -1.27 -15.54
N MET A 71 -3.87 -0.21 -15.48
CA MET A 71 -2.66 -0.10 -16.28
C MET A 71 -1.58 -1.09 -15.83
N PHE A 72 -1.26 -1.13 -14.54
CA PHE A 72 -0.22 -2.02 -14.01
C PHE A 72 -0.62 -3.49 -14.09
N ARG A 73 -1.91 -3.82 -13.89
CA ARG A 73 -2.42 -5.16 -14.15
C ARG A 73 -2.19 -5.58 -15.61
N GLY A 74 -2.49 -4.69 -16.56
CA GLY A 74 -2.24 -4.95 -17.98
C GLY A 74 -0.77 -5.21 -18.30
N LEU A 75 0.16 -4.51 -17.63
CA LEU A 75 1.61 -4.77 -17.77
C LEU A 75 2.00 -6.13 -17.20
N LEU A 76 1.50 -6.51 -16.03
CA LEU A 76 1.73 -7.84 -15.45
C LEU A 76 1.20 -8.95 -16.35
N GLU A 77 -0.02 -8.78 -16.87
CA GLU A 77 -0.63 -9.75 -17.79
C GLU A 77 0.13 -9.87 -19.11
N ALA A 78 0.63 -8.76 -19.65
CA ALA A 78 1.47 -8.76 -20.83
C ALA A 78 2.83 -9.45 -20.60
N LYS A 79 3.42 -9.26 -19.40
CA LYS A 79 4.73 -9.80 -19.05
C LYS A 79 4.69 -11.28 -18.70
N TYR A 80 3.75 -11.72 -17.88
CA TYR A 80 3.70 -13.07 -17.29
C TYR A 80 2.58 -13.95 -17.85
N GLY A 81 1.66 -13.36 -18.61
CA GLY A 81 0.38 -13.96 -18.98
C GLY A 81 -0.64 -13.91 -17.84
N PRO A 82 -1.94 -13.97 -18.14
CA PRO A 82 -3.01 -13.68 -17.18
C PRO A 82 -2.98 -14.59 -15.93
N GLU A 83 -2.69 -15.88 -16.10
CA GLU A 83 -2.70 -16.81 -14.95
C GLU A 83 -1.52 -16.64 -14.00
N LYS A 84 -0.33 -16.30 -14.51
CA LYS A 84 0.83 -16.06 -13.66
C LYS A 84 0.77 -14.68 -13.01
N ALA A 85 0.25 -13.68 -13.73
CA ALA A 85 0.08 -12.32 -13.23
C ALA A 85 -0.73 -12.26 -11.93
N LYS A 86 -1.69 -13.17 -11.76
CA LYS A 86 -2.50 -13.26 -10.52
C LYS A 86 -1.66 -13.45 -9.25
N LYS A 87 -0.51 -14.12 -9.37
CA LYS A 87 0.41 -14.35 -8.24
C LYS A 87 1.24 -13.13 -7.85
N HIS A 88 1.24 -12.13 -8.71
CA HIS A 88 1.92 -10.85 -8.52
C HIS A 88 0.96 -9.73 -8.11
N ILE A 89 -0.30 -10.06 -7.82
CA ILE A 89 -1.32 -9.07 -7.42
C ILE A 89 -1.82 -9.41 -6.03
N PHE A 90 -1.75 -8.43 -5.16
CA PHE A 90 -2.24 -8.44 -3.78
C PHE A 90 -3.30 -7.36 -3.62
N ALA A 91 -4.30 -7.59 -2.78
CA ALA A 91 -5.35 -6.61 -2.53
C ALA A 91 -5.46 -6.28 -1.04
N THR A 92 -5.17 -5.04 -0.68
CA THR A 92 -5.42 -4.50 0.65
C THR A 92 -6.76 -3.79 0.66
N THR A 93 -7.79 -4.43 1.21
CA THR A 93 -9.18 -4.02 1.03
C THR A 93 -10.08 -4.37 2.23
N ASP A 94 -11.39 -4.14 2.12
CA ASP A 94 -12.38 -4.58 3.12
C ASP A 94 -12.44 -6.11 3.19
N ALA A 95 -12.82 -6.64 4.36
CA ALA A 95 -12.91 -8.09 4.58
C ALA A 95 -14.01 -8.77 3.77
N HIS A 96 -15.12 -8.07 3.50
CA HIS A 96 -16.35 -8.67 2.98
C HIS A 96 -17.02 -7.90 1.85
N ARG A 97 -16.67 -6.63 1.64
CA ARG A 97 -17.41 -5.72 0.78
C ARG A 97 -16.50 -4.97 -0.18
N GLY A 98 -17.11 -4.46 -1.25
CA GLY A 98 -16.44 -3.60 -2.22
C GLY A 98 -16.02 -4.33 -3.48
N VAL A 99 -15.88 -3.57 -4.54
CA VAL A 99 -15.55 -4.10 -5.88
C VAL A 99 -14.20 -4.80 -5.87
N LEU A 100 -13.21 -4.22 -5.18
CA LEU A 100 -11.86 -4.81 -5.11
C LEU A 100 -11.87 -6.16 -4.37
N LYS A 101 -12.67 -6.29 -3.29
CA LYS A 101 -12.80 -7.56 -2.57
C LYS A 101 -13.42 -8.65 -3.45
N HIS A 102 -14.51 -8.34 -4.14
CA HIS A 102 -15.13 -9.30 -5.06
C HIS A 102 -14.17 -9.72 -6.17
N MET A 103 -13.48 -8.77 -6.77
CA MET A 103 -12.49 -9.06 -7.81
C MET A 103 -11.35 -9.94 -7.28
N ALA A 104 -10.84 -9.66 -6.08
CA ALA A 104 -9.79 -10.46 -5.45
C ALA A 104 -10.23 -11.90 -5.18
N ASP A 105 -11.48 -12.10 -4.73
CA ASP A 105 -12.03 -13.43 -4.50
C ASP A 105 -12.23 -14.21 -5.81
N GLU A 106 -12.73 -13.58 -6.85
CA GLU A 106 -12.94 -14.18 -8.17
C GLU A 106 -11.62 -14.58 -8.84
N GLU A 107 -10.61 -13.72 -8.73
CA GLU A 107 -9.30 -13.93 -9.35
C GLU A 107 -8.35 -14.77 -8.47
N GLY A 108 -8.69 -14.98 -7.20
CA GLY A 108 -7.88 -15.73 -6.24
C GLY A 108 -6.63 -14.98 -5.75
N TRP A 109 -6.68 -13.65 -5.67
CA TRP A 109 -5.58 -12.85 -5.15
C TRP A 109 -5.48 -12.97 -3.63
N GLU A 110 -4.26 -12.88 -3.10
CA GLU A 110 -4.04 -12.74 -1.67
C GLU A 110 -4.55 -11.40 -1.17
N THR A 111 -5.29 -11.42 -0.05
CA THR A 111 -5.93 -10.22 0.48
C THR A 111 -5.46 -9.88 1.88
N PHE A 112 -5.26 -8.58 2.13
CA PHE A 112 -4.99 -7.99 3.44
C PHE A 112 -6.16 -7.12 3.87
N VAL A 113 -6.60 -7.29 5.11
CA VAL A 113 -7.85 -6.67 5.57
C VAL A 113 -7.60 -5.28 6.14
N ILE A 114 -8.35 -4.30 5.63
CA ILE A 114 -8.50 -2.98 6.26
C ILE A 114 -9.64 -3.09 7.26
N PRO A 115 -9.42 -2.85 8.56
CA PRO A 115 -10.47 -2.91 9.56
C PRO A 115 -11.66 -1.99 9.20
N PRO A 116 -12.90 -2.43 9.41
CA PRO A 116 -14.08 -1.69 8.95
C PRO A 116 -14.28 -0.33 9.65
N ASP A 117 -13.80 -0.21 10.86
CA ASP A 117 -13.86 0.97 11.72
C ASP A 117 -12.69 1.95 11.52
N VAL A 118 -11.66 1.57 10.74
CA VAL A 118 -10.53 2.44 10.44
C VAL A 118 -10.76 3.20 9.14
N GLY A 119 -10.78 4.53 9.24
CA GLY A 119 -10.82 5.42 8.08
C GLY A 119 -9.45 5.54 7.39
N GLY A 120 -9.44 5.90 6.09
CA GLY A 120 -8.23 5.94 5.28
C GLY A 120 -7.08 6.73 5.92
N ARG A 121 -7.36 7.91 6.50
CA ARG A 121 -6.34 8.77 7.14
C ARG A 121 -5.74 8.21 8.43
N PHE A 122 -6.33 7.18 9.01
CA PHE A 122 -5.87 6.53 10.24
C PHE A 122 -5.32 5.11 9.98
N SER A 123 -5.15 4.72 8.73
CA SER A 123 -4.88 3.33 8.34
C SER A 123 -3.40 2.96 8.24
N VAL A 124 -2.48 3.87 8.53
CA VAL A 124 -1.03 3.60 8.40
C VAL A 124 -0.55 2.43 9.27
N LEU A 125 -1.14 2.23 10.46
CA LEU A 125 -0.86 1.10 11.35
C LEU A 125 -1.78 -0.12 11.08
N THR A 126 -2.33 -0.21 9.88
CA THR A 126 -3.03 -1.38 9.35
C THR A 126 -2.23 -1.94 8.17
N PRO A 127 -2.65 -3.04 7.53
CA PRO A 127 -1.97 -3.53 6.32
C PRO A 127 -1.75 -2.49 5.23
N VAL A 128 -2.52 -1.40 5.20
CA VAL A 128 -2.33 -0.29 4.25
C VAL A 128 -0.92 0.30 4.31
N GLY A 129 -0.40 0.54 5.51
CA GLY A 129 0.96 1.06 5.70
C GLY A 129 1.96 -0.02 6.11
N LEU A 130 1.54 -1.00 6.92
CA LEU A 130 2.46 -2.02 7.45
C LEU A 130 3.00 -2.94 6.35
N LEU A 131 2.20 -3.29 5.33
CA LEU A 131 2.67 -4.16 4.26
C LEU A 131 3.82 -3.53 3.46
N PRO A 132 3.70 -2.33 2.89
CA PRO A 132 4.82 -1.72 2.19
C PRO A 132 6.03 -1.42 3.09
N LEU A 133 5.82 -1.11 4.38
CA LEU A 133 6.91 -0.94 5.34
C LEU A 133 7.67 -2.25 5.59
N ALA A 134 6.95 -3.35 5.77
CA ALA A 134 7.55 -4.69 5.94
C ALA A 134 8.33 -5.11 4.69
N VAL A 135 7.76 -4.90 3.49
CA VAL A 135 8.45 -5.18 2.22
C VAL A 135 9.72 -4.34 2.08
N ALA A 136 9.70 -3.10 2.55
CA ALA A 136 10.88 -2.24 2.60
C ALA A 136 11.92 -2.65 3.65
N GLY A 137 11.66 -3.68 4.46
CA GLY A 137 12.57 -4.18 5.49
C GLY A 137 12.51 -3.41 6.82
N ILE A 138 11.46 -2.62 7.05
CA ILE A 138 11.22 -1.96 8.33
C ILE A 138 10.66 -2.98 9.32
N ASP A 139 11.17 -2.98 10.54
CA ASP A 139 10.62 -3.81 11.63
C ASP A 139 9.26 -3.24 12.07
N ILE A 140 8.21 -3.85 11.54
CA ILE A 140 6.84 -3.44 11.84
C ILE A 140 6.43 -3.78 13.29
N MET A 141 7.11 -4.72 13.94
CA MET A 141 6.84 -5.04 15.35
C MET A 141 7.38 -3.93 16.26
N GLU A 142 8.59 -3.44 16.02
CA GLU A 142 9.13 -2.27 16.72
C GLU A 142 8.26 -1.03 16.51
N LEU A 143 7.79 -0.79 15.27
CA LEU A 143 6.88 0.30 14.97
C LEU A 143 5.57 0.19 15.78
N MET A 144 4.98 -1.01 15.85
CA MET A 144 3.73 -1.24 16.59
C MET A 144 3.93 -1.13 18.09
N ASN A 145 5.07 -1.58 18.63
CA ASN A 145 5.42 -1.41 20.04
C ASN A 145 5.54 0.08 20.40
N GLY A 146 6.24 0.86 19.57
CA GLY A 146 6.33 2.30 19.77
C GLY A 146 4.97 3.02 19.72
N ALA A 147 4.07 2.56 18.85
CA ALA A 147 2.70 3.08 18.80
C ALA A 147 1.89 2.72 20.05
N ALA A 148 2.10 1.53 20.63
CA ALA A 148 1.47 1.11 21.87
C ALA A 148 1.98 1.94 23.07
N ASP A 149 3.28 2.17 23.16
CA ASP A 149 3.90 3.00 24.22
C ASP A 149 3.39 4.47 24.12
N ALA A 150 3.31 5.00 22.91
CA ALA A 150 2.74 6.33 22.67
C ALA A 150 1.28 6.42 23.09
N LYS A 151 0.48 5.37 22.80
CA LYS A 151 -0.92 5.30 23.24
C LYS A 151 -1.03 5.36 24.76
N GLU A 152 -0.25 4.57 25.49
CA GLU A 152 -0.23 4.62 26.95
C GLU A 152 0.11 6.02 27.49
N SER A 153 1.13 6.65 26.91
CA SER A 153 1.55 8.00 27.29
C SER A 153 0.46 9.03 27.04
N TYR A 154 -0.25 8.95 25.92
CA TYR A 154 -1.28 9.93 25.51
C TYR A 154 -2.65 9.67 26.15
N ASP A 155 -2.93 8.49 26.68
CA ASP A 155 -4.15 8.20 27.42
C ASP A 155 -4.16 8.86 28.82
N LEU A 156 -3.03 9.36 29.29
CA LEU A 156 -2.94 10.13 30.54
C LEU A 156 -3.67 11.45 30.39
N ARG A 157 -4.77 11.64 31.11
CA ARG A 157 -5.53 12.91 31.16
C ARG A 157 -4.83 13.89 32.11
N SER A 158 -3.67 14.36 31.72
CA SER A 158 -2.82 15.26 32.51
C SER A 158 -2.31 16.38 31.59
N PHE A 159 -2.09 17.58 32.17
CA PHE A 159 -1.39 18.67 31.46
C PHE A 159 0.11 18.39 31.26
N GLU A 160 0.64 17.33 31.85
CA GLU A 160 2.01 16.85 31.65
C GLU A 160 2.10 15.90 30.44
N ASN A 161 1.00 15.59 29.80
CA ASN A 161 0.98 14.80 28.59
C ASN A 161 1.59 15.63 27.44
N PRO A 162 2.61 15.11 26.72
CA PRO A 162 3.32 15.84 25.68
C PRO A 162 2.44 16.21 24.48
#